data_53e391496824c8cefc4d60c9a25fd5ab
#
_entry.id   53e391496824c8cefc4d60c9a25fd5ab
#
_cell.length_a   1.000
_cell.length_b   1.000
_cell.length_c   1.000
_cell.angle_alpha   90.00
_cell.angle_beta   90.00
_cell.angle_gamma   90.00
#
_symmetry.space_group_name_H-M   'P 1'
#
loop_
_entity.id
_entity.type
_entity.pdbx_description
1 polymer ?
#
loop_
_entity_poly.entity_id
_entity_poly.type
_entity_poly.pdbx_seq_one_letter_code
_entity_poly.pdbx_strand_id
1 'polypeptide(L)'
;MSNIKKLLEGVEVEWKTLGEIAENVSSGGTPNTGVEAFYGGNIPWLRTQEVGNGDIWSTSIKITELGLKNSSAKIIPANCIIVAMYGATVGKVGVNKIPLCTNQACANVQINAKIANYRYVYHFLLSQYKYIKSLGAGSQTNINLKIVKSLLIPIPCPNNPKKSLEIQQEIVRILDSFSMLTAELQAELQARKSQYEYYRNMLLSFPKNNIKA
;
A
#
# COMPACT_ATOMS: atom_id res chain seq x y z
N MET A 1 0.82 23.93 -14.48
CA MET A 1 -0.09 22.99 -15.18
C MET A 1 0.31 22.66 -16.63
N SER A 2 0.98 23.53 -17.38
CA SER A 2 1.34 23.27 -18.79
C SER A 2 2.32 22.10 -19.01
N ASN A 3 3.31 21.90 -18.13
CA ASN A 3 4.32 20.84 -18.28
C ASN A 3 3.80 19.42 -18.01
N ILE A 4 2.80 19.25 -17.12
CA ILE A 4 2.22 17.93 -16.83
C ILE A 4 1.40 17.40 -18.01
N LYS A 5 0.65 18.27 -18.70
CA LYS A 5 -0.09 17.87 -19.92
C LYS A 5 0.84 17.43 -21.04
N LYS A 6 1.98 18.13 -21.22
CA LYS A 6 2.98 17.80 -22.25
C LYS A 6 3.67 16.44 -22.02
N LEU A 7 3.75 15.97 -20.77
CA LEU A 7 4.36 14.69 -20.43
C LEU A 7 3.68 13.50 -21.11
N LEU A 8 2.35 13.57 -21.28
CA LEU A 8 1.54 12.48 -21.84
C LEU A 8 1.02 12.78 -23.25
N GLU A 9 1.32 13.94 -23.81
CA GLU A 9 0.85 14.34 -25.14
C GLU A 9 1.52 13.49 -26.23
N GLY A 10 0.68 12.80 -27.04
CA GLY A 10 1.17 11.91 -28.09
C GLY A 10 1.88 10.62 -27.62
N VAL A 11 1.76 10.29 -26.34
CA VAL A 11 2.33 9.05 -25.80
C VAL A 11 1.41 7.88 -26.13
N GLU A 12 1.92 6.92 -26.89
CA GLU A 12 1.28 5.63 -27.12
C GLU A 12 1.29 4.81 -25.83
N VAL A 13 0.19 4.09 -25.54
CA VAL A 13 0.03 3.30 -24.33
C VAL A 13 -0.44 1.89 -24.67
N GLU A 14 0.25 0.89 -24.13
CA GLU A 14 -0.17 -0.52 -24.14
C GLU A 14 -0.69 -0.91 -22.76
N TRP A 15 -1.82 -1.60 -22.71
CA TRP A 15 -2.38 -2.13 -21.47
C TRP A 15 -1.89 -3.56 -21.25
N LYS A 16 -1.09 -3.77 -20.20
CA LYS A 16 -0.60 -5.08 -19.79
C LYS A 16 -1.23 -5.50 -18.48
N THR A 17 -1.45 -6.79 -18.29
CA THR A 17 -1.92 -7.29 -17.01
C THR A 17 -0.81 -7.16 -15.95
N LEU A 18 -1.21 -7.00 -14.69
CA LEU A 18 -0.27 -6.95 -13.57
C LEU A 18 0.60 -8.23 -13.51
N GLY A 19 0.03 -9.37 -13.92
CA GLY A 19 0.75 -10.64 -14.02
C GLY A 19 1.86 -10.62 -15.07
N GLU A 20 1.66 -9.96 -16.23
CA GLU A 20 2.65 -9.85 -17.31
C GLU A 20 3.83 -8.93 -16.96
N ILE A 21 3.60 -7.91 -16.15
CA ILE A 21 4.66 -6.97 -15.75
C ILE A 21 5.35 -7.34 -14.43
N ALA A 22 4.91 -8.42 -13.77
CA ALA A 22 5.49 -8.89 -12.52
C ALA A 22 6.55 -9.97 -12.75
N GLU A 23 7.61 -9.96 -11.96
CA GLU A 23 8.54 -11.09 -11.83
C GLU A 23 7.91 -12.22 -11.02
N ASN A 24 7.16 -11.87 -9.99
CA ASN A 24 6.47 -12.85 -9.13
C ASN A 24 5.17 -12.27 -8.58
N VAL A 25 4.13 -13.11 -8.56
CA VAL A 25 2.86 -12.81 -7.87
C VAL A 25 2.48 -14.01 -7.02
N SER A 26 2.46 -13.80 -5.71
CA SER A 26 2.16 -14.85 -4.73
C SER A 26 1.18 -14.37 -3.67
N SER A 27 0.57 -15.30 -2.95
CA SER A 27 -0.07 -15.00 -1.67
C SER A 27 0.84 -15.42 -0.52
N GLY A 28 0.59 -14.85 0.66
CA GLY A 28 1.26 -15.25 1.87
C GLY A 28 0.68 -16.51 2.52
N GLY A 29 1.07 -16.73 3.77
CA GLY A 29 0.59 -17.83 4.60
C GLY A 29 0.48 -17.44 6.06
N THR A 30 -0.31 -18.22 6.81
CA THR A 30 -0.51 -18.02 8.26
C THR A 30 0.05 -19.24 8.99
N PRO A 31 1.06 -19.07 9.87
CA PRO A 31 1.46 -20.13 10.80
C PRO A 31 0.27 -20.52 11.69
N ASN A 32 0.24 -21.76 12.15
CA ASN A 32 -0.84 -22.22 13.02
C ASN A 32 -0.91 -21.33 14.28
N THR A 33 -2.05 -20.64 14.44
CA THR A 33 -2.26 -19.68 15.53
C THR A 33 -2.36 -20.31 16.91
N GLY A 34 -2.61 -21.63 17.00
CA GLY A 34 -2.61 -22.38 18.25
C GLY A 34 -1.21 -22.77 18.76
N VAL A 35 -0.14 -22.46 18.01
CA VAL A 35 1.24 -22.77 18.39
C VAL A 35 1.98 -21.49 18.72
N GLU A 36 2.07 -21.17 20.01
CA GLU A 36 2.70 -19.94 20.51
C GLU A 36 4.16 -19.80 20.05
N ALA A 37 4.91 -20.89 19.97
CA ALA A 37 6.30 -20.92 19.51
C ALA A 37 6.50 -20.44 18.04
N PHE A 38 5.45 -20.28 17.26
CA PHE A 38 5.52 -19.76 15.90
C PHE A 38 5.52 -18.22 15.83
N TYR A 39 5.23 -17.55 16.94
CA TYR A 39 5.07 -16.11 17.05
C TYR A 39 6.09 -15.47 18.00
N GLY A 40 6.20 -14.13 17.98
CA GLY A 40 7.12 -13.41 18.85
C GLY A 40 8.59 -13.43 18.41
N GLY A 41 8.90 -13.89 17.19
CA GLY A 41 10.25 -13.90 16.64
C GLY A 41 10.70 -12.57 16.04
N ASN A 42 11.61 -12.65 15.05
CA ASN A 42 12.21 -11.48 14.41
C ASN A 42 11.72 -11.24 12.98
N ILE A 43 10.97 -12.18 12.36
CA ILE A 43 10.51 -12.08 10.97
C ILE A 43 9.21 -11.26 10.94
N PRO A 44 9.18 -10.07 10.31
CA PRO A 44 7.97 -9.27 10.18
C PRO A 44 6.90 -10.05 9.40
N TRP A 45 5.67 -10.09 9.94
CA TRP A 45 4.56 -10.79 9.32
C TRP A 45 3.32 -9.88 9.27
N LEU A 46 2.98 -9.47 8.05
CA LEU A 46 1.92 -8.52 7.76
C LEU A 46 0.58 -9.23 7.60
N ARG A 47 -0.43 -8.75 8.30
CA ARG A 47 -1.82 -9.17 8.13
C ARG A 47 -2.55 -8.20 7.20
N THR A 48 -3.54 -8.71 6.46
CA THR A 48 -4.31 -7.91 5.51
C THR A 48 -4.96 -6.66 6.12
N GLN A 49 -5.35 -6.69 7.40
CA GLN A 49 -5.92 -5.53 8.09
C GLN A 49 -4.91 -4.39 8.32
N GLU A 50 -3.63 -4.68 8.26
CA GLU A 50 -2.56 -3.69 8.38
C GLU A 50 -2.21 -3.04 7.03
N VAL A 51 -2.74 -3.56 5.92
CA VAL A 51 -2.54 -2.96 4.60
C VAL A 51 -3.33 -1.66 4.52
N GLY A 52 -2.60 -0.55 4.60
CA GLY A 52 -3.10 0.80 4.34
C GLY A 52 -2.69 1.26 2.94
N ASN A 53 -3.03 2.48 2.59
CA ASN A 53 -2.53 3.12 1.37
C ASN A 53 -1.23 3.85 1.71
N GLY A 54 -0.09 3.20 1.55
CA GLY A 54 1.20 3.79 1.88
C GLY A 54 2.35 2.79 1.98
N ASP A 55 3.48 3.28 2.45
CA ASP A 55 4.69 2.49 2.67
C ASP A 55 4.60 1.75 4.02
N ILE A 56 4.99 0.48 4.02
CA ILE A 56 4.95 -0.41 5.18
C ILE A 56 6.38 -0.61 5.67
N TRP A 57 6.71 0.01 6.81
CA TRP A 57 8.04 -0.02 7.42
C TRP A 57 8.15 -1.00 8.59
N SER A 58 7.02 -1.50 9.10
CA SER A 58 6.97 -2.42 10.23
C SER A 58 5.67 -3.22 10.20
N THR A 59 5.60 -4.26 11.01
CA THR A 59 4.39 -5.06 11.24
C THR A 59 4.12 -5.16 12.74
N SER A 60 2.87 -5.24 13.13
CA SER A 60 2.47 -5.40 14.54
C SER A 60 2.79 -6.79 15.09
N ILE A 61 2.89 -7.79 14.21
CA ILE A 61 3.22 -9.17 14.58
C ILE A 61 4.48 -9.61 13.85
N LYS A 62 5.29 -10.41 14.55
CA LYS A 62 6.45 -11.11 13.99
C LYS A 62 6.30 -12.61 14.21
N ILE A 63 6.85 -13.40 13.29
CA ILE A 63 6.90 -14.86 13.40
C ILE A 63 8.34 -15.34 13.63
N THR A 64 8.46 -16.55 14.12
CA THR A 64 9.76 -17.22 14.31
C THR A 64 10.18 -17.96 13.04
N GLU A 65 11.45 -18.36 12.95
CA GLU A 65 11.94 -19.26 11.91
C GLU A 65 11.16 -20.59 11.91
N LEU A 66 10.74 -21.06 13.10
CA LEU A 66 9.94 -22.26 13.23
C LEU A 66 8.55 -22.06 12.63
N GLY A 67 7.92 -20.90 12.88
CA GLY A 67 6.63 -20.52 12.28
C GLY A 67 6.73 -20.39 10.76
N LEU A 68 7.83 -19.80 10.25
CA LEU A 68 8.07 -19.70 8.81
C LEU A 68 8.18 -21.10 8.18
N LYS A 69 9.00 -22.00 8.75
CA LYS A 69 9.22 -23.36 8.22
C LYS A 69 7.97 -24.24 8.27
N ASN A 70 7.09 -24.04 9.25
CA ASN A 70 5.87 -24.84 9.44
C ASN A 70 4.61 -24.17 8.86
N SER A 71 4.77 -23.26 7.90
CA SER A 71 3.67 -22.60 7.24
C SER A 71 3.94 -22.39 5.74
N SER A 72 2.92 -21.92 5.02
CA SER A 72 3.07 -21.46 3.64
C SER A 72 3.56 -20.00 3.52
N ALA A 73 3.89 -19.34 4.64
CA ALA A 73 4.46 -18.02 4.63
C ALA A 73 5.82 -18.01 3.92
N LYS A 74 6.07 -16.95 3.14
CA LYS A 74 7.34 -16.75 2.43
C LYS A 74 7.80 -15.33 2.62
N ILE A 75 9.10 -15.12 2.80
CA ILE A 75 9.69 -13.79 2.83
C ILE A 75 9.68 -13.23 1.42
N ILE A 76 9.10 -12.06 1.26
CA ILE A 76 9.16 -11.27 0.03
C ILE A 76 10.19 -10.15 0.18
N PRO A 77 10.90 -9.75 -0.89
CA PRO A 77 11.85 -8.65 -0.82
C PRO A 77 11.15 -7.30 -0.58
N ALA A 78 11.90 -6.28 -0.22
CA ALA A 78 11.40 -4.92 -0.17
C ALA A 78 10.93 -4.43 -1.56
N ASN A 79 10.05 -3.43 -1.56
CA ASN A 79 9.46 -2.79 -2.75
C ASN A 79 8.51 -3.71 -3.56
N CYS A 80 7.94 -4.73 -2.95
CA CYS A 80 6.77 -5.41 -3.49
C CYS A 80 5.50 -4.57 -3.25
N ILE A 81 4.56 -4.65 -4.18
CA ILE A 81 3.22 -4.12 -4.00
C ILE A 81 2.38 -5.19 -3.29
N ILE A 82 1.70 -4.80 -2.23
CA ILE A 82 0.84 -5.68 -1.45
C ILE A 82 -0.60 -5.24 -1.62
N VAL A 83 -1.44 -6.12 -2.16
CA VAL A 83 -2.88 -5.86 -2.35
C VAL A 83 -3.67 -6.66 -1.34
N ALA A 84 -4.50 -6.01 -0.56
CA ALA A 84 -5.42 -6.66 0.36
C ALA A 84 -6.56 -7.33 -0.41
N MET A 85 -6.72 -8.65 -0.25
CA MET A 85 -7.71 -9.44 -0.99
C MET A 85 -9.00 -9.68 -0.20
N TYR A 86 -8.95 -9.65 1.14
CA TYR A 86 -10.09 -10.00 2.00
C TYR A 86 -10.35 -8.95 3.09
N GLY A 87 -11.59 -8.92 3.57
CA GLY A 87 -12.00 -8.16 4.73
C GLY A 87 -12.20 -6.66 4.47
N ALA A 88 -12.19 -5.86 5.54
CA ALA A 88 -12.48 -4.42 5.49
C ALA A 88 -11.48 -3.61 4.63
N THR A 89 -10.29 -4.14 4.42
CA THR A 89 -9.21 -3.49 3.64
C THR A 89 -9.16 -3.93 2.18
N VAL A 90 -10.08 -4.78 1.72
CA VAL A 90 -10.08 -5.30 0.34
C VAL A 90 -9.91 -4.16 -0.69
N GLY A 91 -9.01 -4.37 -1.63
CA GLY A 91 -8.64 -3.38 -2.66
C GLY A 91 -7.64 -2.31 -2.22
N LYS A 92 -7.29 -2.22 -0.93
CA LYS A 92 -6.21 -1.35 -0.48
C LYS A 92 -4.85 -1.88 -0.94
N VAL A 93 -3.94 -0.97 -1.18
CA VAL A 93 -2.61 -1.25 -1.75
C VAL A 93 -1.54 -0.59 -0.90
N GLY A 94 -0.54 -1.36 -0.50
CA GLY A 94 0.66 -0.85 0.18
C GLY A 94 1.94 -1.28 -0.50
N VAL A 95 3.07 -0.71 -0.10
CA VAL A 95 4.41 -1.10 -0.54
C VAL A 95 5.26 -1.43 0.67
N ASN A 96 5.79 -2.65 0.77
CA ASN A 96 6.72 -2.98 1.85
C ASN A 96 8.09 -2.35 1.60
N LYS A 97 8.62 -1.68 2.61
CA LYS A 97 9.96 -1.06 2.56
C LYS A 97 11.03 -1.90 3.23
N ILE A 98 10.62 -2.99 3.85
CA ILE A 98 11.47 -4.01 4.46
C ILE A 98 11.09 -5.40 3.93
N PRO A 99 12.01 -6.38 3.89
CA PRO A 99 11.61 -7.77 3.67
C PRO A 99 10.64 -8.23 4.75
N LEU A 100 9.56 -8.90 4.37
CA LEU A 100 8.54 -9.38 5.30
C LEU A 100 7.78 -10.58 4.75
N CYS A 101 7.02 -11.26 5.59
CA CYS A 101 6.00 -12.23 5.21
C CYS A 101 4.61 -11.59 5.26
N THR A 102 3.65 -12.16 4.54
CA THR A 102 2.24 -11.76 4.62
C THR A 102 1.35 -12.95 4.96
N ASN A 103 0.14 -12.69 5.41
CA ASN A 103 -0.87 -13.74 5.50
C ASN A 103 -1.46 -14.05 4.11
N GLN A 104 -2.24 -15.13 4.00
CA GLN A 104 -2.85 -15.59 2.74
C GLN A 104 -3.89 -14.62 2.14
N ALA A 105 -4.34 -13.64 2.91
CA ALA A 105 -5.28 -12.61 2.47
C ALA A 105 -4.61 -11.42 1.74
N CYS A 106 -3.29 -11.48 1.56
CA CYS A 106 -2.51 -10.50 0.79
C CYS A 106 -2.02 -11.12 -0.52
N ALA A 107 -2.14 -10.38 -1.60
CA ALA A 107 -1.41 -10.65 -2.84
C ALA A 107 -0.11 -9.82 -2.83
N ASN A 108 1.02 -10.49 -3.04
CA ASN A 108 2.34 -9.89 -3.07
C ASN A 108 2.84 -9.85 -4.51
N VAL A 109 3.12 -8.67 -5.03
CA VAL A 109 3.50 -8.46 -6.42
C VAL A 109 4.88 -7.83 -6.48
N GLN A 110 5.86 -8.59 -6.98
CA GLN A 110 7.19 -8.10 -7.30
C GLN A 110 7.21 -7.67 -8.76
N ILE A 111 7.37 -6.38 -9.01
CA ILE A 111 7.35 -5.82 -10.36
C ILE A 111 8.69 -6.07 -11.05
N ASN A 112 8.64 -6.42 -12.34
CA ASN A 112 9.82 -6.48 -13.19
C ASN A 112 10.30 -5.05 -13.51
N ALA A 113 11.40 -4.65 -12.89
CA ALA A 113 11.96 -3.31 -13.01
C ALA A 113 12.40 -2.95 -14.45
N LYS A 114 12.53 -3.93 -15.36
CA LYS A 114 12.81 -3.69 -16.78
C LYS A 114 11.57 -3.25 -17.57
N ILE A 115 10.36 -3.50 -17.02
CA ILE A 115 9.08 -3.19 -17.67
C ILE A 115 8.40 -2.00 -17.00
N ALA A 116 8.35 -1.99 -15.66
CA ALA A 116 7.64 -0.96 -14.93
C ALA A 116 8.31 -0.57 -13.61
N ASN A 117 8.16 0.69 -13.25
CA ASN A 117 8.50 1.20 -11.92
C ASN A 117 7.42 0.78 -10.92
N TYR A 118 7.79 0.11 -9.82
CA TYR A 118 6.83 -0.36 -8.81
C TYR A 118 6.00 0.78 -8.18
N ARG A 119 6.58 1.99 -8.00
CA ARG A 119 5.86 3.15 -7.47
C ARG A 119 4.82 3.68 -8.47
N TYR A 120 5.13 3.65 -9.77
CA TYR A 120 4.18 3.98 -10.81
C TYR A 120 2.97 3.05 -10.77
N VAL A 121 3.23 1.74 -10.73
CA VAL A 121 2.17 0.72 -10.62
C VAL A 121 1.37 0.88 -9.33
N TYR A 122 2.03 1.16 -8.21
CA TYR A 122 1.39 1.45 -6.93
C TYR A 122 0.42 2.65 -7.04
N HIS A 123 0.86 3.80 -7.57
CA HIS A 123 0.01 4.97 -7.74
C HIS A 123 -1.18 4.69 -8.67
N PHE A 124 -0.94 3.93 -9.74
CA PHE A 124 -2.02 3.54 -10.63
C PHE A 124 -3.06 2.67 -9.90
N LEU A 125 -2.63 1.64 -9.18
CA LEU A 125 -3.55 0.79 -8.42
C LEU A 125 -4.31 1.56 -7.33
N LEU A 126 -3.69 2.54 -6.69
CA LEU A 126 -4.38 3.45 -5.76
C LEU A 126 -5.54 4.18 -6.44
N SER A 127 -5.33 4.68 -7.66
CA SER A 127 -6.38 5.38 -8.42
C SER A 127 -7.54 4.45 -8.78
N GLN A 128 -7.27 3.13 -8.87
CA GLN A 128 -8.24 2.10 -9.22
C GLN A 128 -8.96 1.47 -8.00
N TYR A 129 -8.77 1.99 -6.79
CA TYR A 129 -9.30 1.39 -5.54
C TYR A 129 -10.79 0.99 -5.63
N LYS A 130 -11.65 1.91 -6.11
CA LYS A 130 -13.10 1.65 -6.24
C LYS A 130 -13.39 0.52 -7.22
N TYR A 131 -12.69 0.51 -8.35
CA TYR A 131 -12.80 -0.53 -9.37
C TYR A 131 -12.32 -1.88 -8.83
N ILE A 132 -11.12 -1.94 -8.23
CA ILE A 132 -10.57 -3.18 -7.66
C ILE A 132 -11.55 -3.76 -6.61
N LYS A 133 -12.10 -2.91 -5.75
CA LYS A 133 -13.08 -3.32 -4.74
C LYS A 133 -14.36 -3.85 -5.38
N SER A 134 -14.83 -3.29 -6.50
CA SER A 134 -16.04 -3.73 -7.20
C SER A 134 -15.88 -5.09 -7.90
N LEU A 135 -14.65 -5.57 -8.13
CA LEU A 135 -14.37 -6.89 -8.69
C LEU A 135 -14.61 -8.04 -7.70
N GLY A 136 -14.80 -7.71 -6.43
CA GLY A 136 -15.12 -8.68 -5.40
C GLY A 136 -16.52 -9.28 -5.60
N ALA A 137 -16.64 -10.62 -5.43
CA ALA A 137 -17.90 -11.34 -5.52
C ALA A 137 -18.40 -11.80 -4.16
N GLY A 138 -19.73 -11.92 -4.04
CA GLY A 138 -20.42 -12.43 -2.84
C GLY A 138 -20.64 -11.38 -1.74
N SER A 139 -21.22 -11.81 -0.64
CA SER A 139 -21.59 -10.95 0.51
C SER A 139 -20.40 -10.27 1.19
N GLN A 140 -19.18 -10.77 1.01
CA GLN A 140 -17.95 -10.26 1.62
C GLN A 140 -17.05 -9.46 0.66
N THR A 141 -17.44 -9.26 -0.61
CA THR A 141 -16.67 -8.49 -1.62
C THR A 141 -15.19 -8.89 -1.72
N ASN A 142 -14.84 -10.15 -1.46
CA ASN A 142 -13.45 -10.62 -1.53
C ASN A 142 -12.98 -10.76 -2.97
N ILE A 143 -11.72 -10.40 -3.23
CA ILE A 143 -11.01 -10.66 -4.48
C ILE A 143 -10.02 -11.81 -4.29
N ASN A 144 -9.45 -12.31 -5.38
CA ASN A 144 -8.48 -13.41 -5.34
C ASN A 144 -7.23 -13.08 -6.20
N LEU A 145 -6.24 -13.94 -6.10
CA LEU A 145 -4.96 -13.75 -6.79
C LEU A 145 -5.12 -13.69 -8.33
N LYS A 146 -6.10 -14.42 -8.90
CA LYS A 146 -6.38 -14.39 -10.34
C LYS A 146 -6.88 -13.01 -10.77
N ILE A 147 -7.79 -12.41 -9.99
CA ILE A 147 -8.29 -11.05 -10.22
C ILE A 147 -7.15 -10.06 -10.12
N VAL A 148 -6.29 -10.16 -9.08
CA VAL A 148 -5.14 -9.25 -8.94
C VAL A 148 -4.20 -9.36 -10.13
N LYS A 149 -3.89 -10.57 -10.60
CA LYS A 149 -3.04 -10.78 -11.78
C LYS A 149 -3.63 -10.21 -13.06
N SER A 150 -4.96 -10.17 -13.21
CA SER A 150 -5.64 -9.67 -14.41
C SER A 150 -5.88 -8.16 -14.43
N LEU A 151 -5.50 -7.41 -13.36
CA LEU A 151 -5.60 -5.95 -13.35
C LEU A 151 -4.74 -5.37 -14.47
N LEU A 152 -5.33 -4.49 -15.27
CA LEU A 152 -4.64 -3.84 -16.39
C LEU A 152 -3.87 -2.62 -15.92
N ILE A 153 -2.63 -2.51 -16.37
CA ILE A 153 -1.69 -1.41 -16.06
C ILE A 153 -1.28 -0.75 -17.37
N PRO A 154 -1.39 0.57 -17.51
CA PRO A 154 -0.97 1.27 -18.71
C PRO A 154 0.54 1.41 -18.76
N ILE A 155 1.16 0.91 -19.82
CA ILE A 155 2.61 1.03 -20.05
C ILE A 155 2.84 2.03 -21.19
N PRO A 156 3.38 3.22 -20.88
CA PRO A 156 3.67 4.24 -21.91
C PRO A 156 4.84 3.82 -22.81
N CYS A 157 4.83 4.24 -24.06
CA CYS A 157 5.88 3.99 -25.05
C CYS A 157 6.31 2.51 -25.11
N PRO A 158 5.40 1.56 -25.42
CA PRO A 158 5.69 0.13 -25.37
C PRO A 158 6.89 -0.30 -26.23
N ASN A 159 7.11 0.39 -27.33
CA ASN A 159 8.21 0.12 -28.27
C ASN A 159 9.56 0.74 -27.86
N ASN A 160 9.60 1.48 -26.73
CA ASN A 160 10.82 2.10 -26.21
C ASN A 160 10.86 1.99 -24.65
N PRO A 161 11.37 0.86 -24.13
CA PRO A 161 11.41 0.60 -22.68
C PRO A 161 12.12 1.68 -21.87
N LYS A 162 13.20 2.27 -22.41
CA LYS A 162 13.92 3.34 -21.73
C LYS A 162 13.04 4.59 -21.55
N LYS A 163 12.41 5.05 -22.62
CA LYS A 163 11.50 6.20 -22.60
C LYS A 163 10.27 5.91 -21.73
N SER A 164 9.78 4.67 -21.76
CA SER A 164 8.70 4.21 -20.88
C SER A 164 9.03 4.42 -19.40
N LEU A 165 10.19 3.94 -18.96
CA LEU A 165 10.63 4.07 -17.57
C LEU A 165 10.92 5.52 -17.18
N GLU A 166 11.44 6.35 -18.08
CA GLU A 166 11.64 7.80 -17.86
C GLU A 166 10.31 8.52 -17.61
N ILE A 167 9.27 8.23 -18.40
CA ILE A 167 7.93 8.80 -18.21
C ILE A 167 7.32 8.32 -16.88
N GLN A 168 7.41 7.02 -16.60
CA GLN A 168 6.91 6.46 -15.33
C GLN A 168 7.61 7.10 -14.13
N GLN A 169 8.93 7.28 -14.19
CA GLN A 169 9.72 7.92 -13.13
C GLN A 169 9.30 9.37 -12.90
N GLU A 170 9.03 10.14 -13.95
CA GLU A 170 8.58 11.52 -13.83
C GLU A 170 7.17 11.61 -13.25
N ILE A 171 6.26 10.69 -13.63
CA ILE A 171 4.95 10.56 -13.01
C ILE A 171 5.09 10.28 -11.51
N VAL A 172 5.96 9.34 -11.12
CA VAL A 172 6.23 9.00 -9.73
C VAL A 172 6.74 10.21 -8.97
N ARG A 173 7.74 10.94 -9.51
CA ARG A 173 8.31 12.13 -8.89
C ARG A 173 7.23 13.18 -8.58
N ILE A 174 6.32 13.41 -9.52
CA ILE A 174 5.22 14.37 -9.35
C ILE A 174 4.24 13.89 -8.27
N LEU A 175 3.79 12.64 -8.36
CA LEU A 175 2.77 12.10 -7.43
C LEU A 175 3.32 11.92 -6.01
N ASP A 176 4.58 11.48 -5.86
CA ASP A 176 5.23 11.38 -4.56
C ASP A 176 5.39 12.77 -3.92
N SER A 177 5.73 13.82 -4.69
CA SER A 177 5.81 15.19 -4.16
C SER A 177 4.46 15.69 -3.63
N PHE A 178 3.35 15.40 -4.28
CA PHE A 178 2.02 15.73 -3.76
C PHE A 178 1.67 14.91 -2.52
N SER A 179 2.05 13.63 -2.48
CA SER A 179 1.82 12.78 -1.30
C SER A 179 2.58 13.31 -0.08
N MET A 180 3.83 13.72 -0.25
CA MET A 180 4.64 14.33 0.82
C MET A 180 4.01 15.64 1.32
N LEU A 181 3.67 16.56 0.40
CA LEU A 181 3.04 17.83 0.76
C LEU A 181 1.71 17.61 1.51
N THR A 182 0.91 16.65 1.07
CA THR A 182 -0.35 16.32 1.75
C THR A 182 -0.11 15.81 3.17
N ALA A 183 0.91 14.97 3.38
CA ALA A 183 1.27 14.47 4.71
C ALA A 183 1.77 15.59 5.63
N GLU A 184 2.60 16.51 5.12
CA GLU A 184 3.06 17.69 5.86
C GLU A 184 1.92 18.59 6.29
N LEU A 185 0.99 18.90 5.37
CA LEU A 185 -0.20 19.71 5.67
C LEU A 185 -1.12 19.05 6.70
N GLN A 186 -1.27 17.73 6.66
CA GLN A 186 -2.05 16.99 7.65
C GLN A 186 -1.38 17.02 9.03
N ALA A 187 -0.06 16.88 9.09
CA ALA A 187 0.70 16.97 10.34
C ALA A 187 0.59 18.39 10.95
N GLU A 188 0.73 19.45 10.13
CA GLU A 188 0.54 20.82 10.57
C GLU A 188 -0.89 21.06 11.08
N LEU A 189 -1.90 20.62 10.35
CA LEU A 189 -3.30 20.75 10.78
C LEU A 189 -3.53 20.08 12.14
N GLN A 190 -2.96 18.89 12.36
CA GLN A 190 -3.08 18.20 13.63
C GLN A 190 -2.38 18.97 14.77
N ALA A 191 -1.19 19.49 14.52
CA ALA A 191 -0.47 20.32 15.48
C ALA A 191 -1.27 21.58 15.87
N ARG A 192 -1.88 22.28 14.88
CA ARG A 192 -2.74 23.45 15.12
C ARG A 192 -4.00 23.10 15.92
N LYS A 193 -4.63 21.95 15.65
CA LYS A 193 -5.77 21.47 16.45
C LYS A 193 -5.37 21.24 17.91
N SER A 194 -4.25 20.58 18.16
CA SER A 194 -3.75 20.34 19.52
C SER A 194 -3.41 21.67 20.24
N GLN A 195 -2.80 22.61 19.52
CA GLN A 195 -2.51 23.95 20.04
C GLN A 195 -3.80 24.71 20.42
N TYR A 196 -4.81 24.67 19.54
CA TYR A 196 -6.11 25.29 19.82
C TYR A 196 -6.78 24.66 21.06
N GLU A 197 -6.79 23.34 21.17
CA GLU A 197 -7.36 22.63 22.33
C GLU A 197 -6.65 23.01 23.63
N TYR A 198 -5.33 23.08 23.61
CA TYR A 198 -4.52 23.51 24.76
C TYR A 198 -4.92 24.91 25.21
N TYR A 199 -4.87 25.91 24.32
CA TYR A 199 -5.19 27.29 24.68
C TYR A 199 -6.67 27.47 25.06
N ARG A 200 -7.59 26.82 24.36
CA ARG A 200 -9.02 26.82 24.70
C ARG A 200 -9.23 26.34 26.15
N ASN A 201 -8.64 25.20 26.49
CA ASN A 201 -8.80 24.63 27.82
C ASN A 201 -8.14 25.53 28.90
N MET A 202 -6.98 26.08 28.61
CA MET A 202 -6.28 27.02 29.52
C MET A 202 -7.08 28.29 29.72
N LEU A 203 -7.55 28.92 28.65
CA LEU A 203 -8.26 30.20 28.72
C LEU A 203 -9.69 30.10 29.31
N LEU A 204 -10.33 28.93 29.20
CA LEU A 204 -11.66 28.69 29.71
C LEU A 204 -11.68 27.96 31.07
N SER A 205 -10.52 27.70 31.67
CA SER A 205 -10.40 27.16 33.02
C SER A 205 -10.50 28.28 34.07
N PHE A 206 -11.75 28.70 34.36
CA PHE A 206 -12.01 29.66 35.44
C PHE A 206 -12.06 28.95 36.79
N PRO A 207 -11.55 29.59 37.89
CA PRO A 207 -11.67 29.03 39.21
C PRO A 207 -13.17 28.97 39.62
N LYS A 208 -13.61 27.79 40.05
CA LYS A 208 -15.00 27.53 40.48
C LYS A 208 -15.33 28.19 41.86
N ASN A 209 -14.72 29.32 42.15
CA ASN A 209 -15.01 29.99 43.41
C ASN A 209 -16.39 30.62 43.36
N ASN A 210 -17.32 30.05 44.21
CA ASN A 210 -18.67 30.51 44.47
C ASN A 210 -19.79 30.15 43.50
N ILE A 211 -19.85 28.97 42.95
CA ILE A 211 -21.15 28.41 42.56
C ILE A 211 -21.74 27.79 43.84
N LYS A 212 -22.53 28.58 44.62
CA LYS A 212 -23.43 28.03 45.62
C LYS A 212 -24.49 27.18 44.88
N ALA A 213 -24.58 25.90 45.22
CA ALA A 213 -25.63 25.01 44.79
C ALA A 213 -27.00 25.49 45.29
#